data_9c9b96551ff36e73a26743d10c3fd65b
#
_entry.id   9c9b96551ff36e73a26743d10c3fd65b
#
_cell.length_a   1.000
_cell.length_b   1.000
_cell.length_c   1.000
_cell.angle_alpha   90.00
_cell.angle_beta   90.00
_cell.angle_gamma   90.00
#
_symmetry.space_group_name_H-M   'P 1'
#
loop_
_entity.id
_entity.type
_entity.pdbx_description
1 polymer ?
#
loop_
_entity_poly.entity_id
_entity_poly.type
_entity_poly.pdbx_seq_one_letter_code
_entity_poly.pdbx_strand_id
1 'polypeptide(L)'
;AGSEAAVPPIRGVKENLGDFVLTNREVLELPEVPKNFVIIGGGVIGLEMAAYYCVAGSHVTVVEMLDHIAGPTDREISKMLQKEYAKKGVDFKLSTKCLAVEKGKVVCEADGKQFDVPADKVLLSIGRRASTKDMGLENIGVEMNRGVIVVDEQGRTNVEGVFAAGDCIGKV
;
A
#
# COMPACT_ATOMS: atom_id res chain seq x y z
N ALA A 1 3.08 -10.37 -15.52
CA ALA A 1 1.99 -9.39 -15.66
C ALA A 1 1.28 -9.21 -14.32
N GLY A 2 0.31 -8.30 -14.25
CA GLY A 2 -0.29 -7.88 -13.00
C GLY A 2 0.54 -6.81 -12.32
N SER A 3 0.55 -6.80 -10.98
CA SER A 3 1.31 -5.82 -10.19
C SER A 3 1.90 -6.44 -8.92
N GLU A 4 2.84 -5.73 -8.33
CA GLU A 4 3.48 -6.06 -7.06
C GLU A 4 3.43 -4.86 -6.10
N ALA A 5 3.59 -5.10 -4.80
CA ALA A 5 3.64 -4.04 -3.81
C ALA A 5 4.83 -3.12 -4.07
N ALA A 6 4.59 -1.81 -4.00
CA ALA A 6 5.67 -0.84 -4.08
C ALA A 6 6.47 -0.83 -2.77
N VAL A 7 7.77 -1.02 -2.86
CA VAL A 7 8.70 -0.95 -1.71
C VAL A 7 9.47 0.36 -1.79
N PRO A 8 9.18 1.33 -0.90
CA PRO A 8 9.85 2.64 -0.92
C PRO A 8 11.24 2.55 -0.28
N PRO A 9 12.12 3.51 -0.57
CA PRO A 9 13.44 3.59 0.05
C PRO A 9 13.39 4.22 1.46
N ILE A 10 12.45 3.74 2.29
CA ILE A 10 12.36 4.13 3.71
C ILE A 10 13.33 3.27 4.50
N ARG A 11 14.09 3.88 5.40
CA ARG A 11 15.06 3.20 6.27
C ARG A 11 14.40 2.05 7.03
N GLY A 12 15.02 0.87 6.98
CA GLY A 12 14.55 -0.32 7.68
C GLY A 12 13.42 -1.09 7.00
N VAL A 13 12.79 -0.57 5.94
CA VAL A 13 11.73 -1.28 5.23
C VAL A 13 12.28 -2.48 4.47
N LYS A 14 13.29 -2.27 3.64
CA LYS A 14 13.86 -3.33 2.79
C LYS A 14 14.54 -4.42 3.62
N GLU A 15 15.24 -4.04 4.67
CA GLU A 15 15.99 -4.94 5.55
C GLU A 15 15.08 -5.85 6.38
N ASN A 16 13.85 -5.44 6.63
CA ASN A 16 12.87 -6.18 7.44
C ASN A 16 11.72 -6.77 6.60
N LEU A 17 11.80 -6.69 5.27
CA LEU A 17 10.75 -7.16 4.37
C LEU A 17 10.63 -8.70 4.43
N GLY A 18 9.39 -9.20 4.52
CA GLY A 18 9.08 -10.61 4.63
C GLY A 18 9.07 -11.18 6.06
N ASP A 19 9.53 -10.40 7.05
CA ASP A 19 9.48 -10.76 8.48
C ASP A 19 8.69 -9.72 9.29
N PHE A 20 9.33 -8.61 9.65
CA PHE A 20 8.70 -7.54 10.43
C PHE A 20 7.86 -6.59 9.56
N VAL A 21 8.32 -6.29 8.34
CA VAL A 21 7.58 -5.55 7.32
C VAL A 21 6.99 -6.53 6.31
N LEU A 22 5.69 -6.45 6.10
CA LEU A 22 4.91 -7.35 5.27
C LEU A 22 4.32 -6.59 4.08
N THR A 23 4.15 -7.26 2.97
CA THR A 23 3.29 -6.81 1.88
C THR A 23 1.92 -7.45 1.99
N ASN A 24 1.05 -7.19 1.00
CA ASN A 24 -0.26 -7.81 0.90
C ASN A 24 -0.22 -9.34 0.75
N ARG A 25 0.94 -9.94 0.47
CA ARG A 25 1.10 -11.40 0.39
C ARG A 25 1.34 -12.00 1.77
N GLU A 26 2.42 -11.59 2.42
CA GLU A 26 2.84 -12.16 3.69
C GLU A 26 1.81 -11.91 4.79
N VAL A 27 1.10 -10.77 4.73
CA VAL A 27 0.06 -10.45 5.74
C VAL A 27 -1.10 -11.44 5.72
N LEU A 28 -1.43 -12.03 4.56
CA LEU A 28 -2.50 -13.02 4.45
C LEU A 28 -2.10 -14.41 4.98
N GLU A 29 -0.81 -14.65 5.18
CA GLU A 29 -0.24 -15.92 5.63
C GLU A 29 0.25 -15.85 7.08
N LEU A 30 -0.02 -14.76 7.81
CA LEU A 30 0.40 -14.63 9.20
C LEU A 30 -0.23 -15.71 10.08
N PRO A 31 0.58 -16.51 10.80
CA PRO A 31 0.07 -17.58 11.67
C PRO A 31 -0.58 -17.06 12.93
N GLU A 32 -0.24 -15.83 13.35
CA GLU A 32 -0.72 -15.20 14.57
C GLU A 32 -1.14 -13.76 14.33
N VAL A 33 -2.16 -13.33 15.07
CA VAL A 33 -2.65 -11.94 15.03
C VAL A 33 -1.70 -11.06 15.85
N PRO A 34 -1.01 -10.05 15.23
CA PRO A 34 -0.13 -9.15 15.96
C PRO A 34 -0.95 -8.27 16.92
N LYS A 35 -0.40 -7.98 18.11
CA LYS A 35 -1.09 -7.10 19.09
C LYS A 35 -1.13 -5.66 18.61
N ASN A 36 0.03 -5.13 18.15
CA ASN A 36 0.16 -3.79 17.58
C ASN A 36 0.48 -3.92 16.11
N PHE A 37 -0.49 -3.60 15.28
CA PHE A 37 -0.37 -3.71 13.83
C PHE A 37 -0.35 -2.32 13.20
N VAL A 38 0.78 -1.92 12.61
CA VAL A 38 0.92 -0.64 11.93
C VAL A 38 0.78 -0.84 10.43
N ILE A 39 -0.05 -0.03 9.79
CA ILE A 39 -0.27 -0.03 8.34
C ILE A 39 0.27 1.28 7.78
N ILE A 40 1.26 1.21 6.90
CA ILE A 40 1.80 2.36 6.19
C ILE A 40 1.07 2.48 4.86
N GLY A 41 0.22 3.50 4.75
CA GLY A 41 -0.65 3.77 3.61
C GLY A 41 -2.13 3.48 3.89
N GLY A 42 -2.96 4.50 3.82
CA GLY A 42 -4.42 4.47 4.01
C GLY A 42 -5.22 4.22 2.73
N GLY A 43 -4.64 3.55 1.74
CA GLY A 43 -5.33 3.12 0.53
C GLY A 43 -6.22 1.89 0.74
N VAL A 44 -6.88 1.40 -0.33
CA VAL A 44 -7.87 0.32 -0.25
C VAL A 44 -7.34 -0.92 0.45
N ILE A 45 -6.19 -1.44 0.03
CA ILE A 45 -5.57 -2.65 0.63
C ILE A 45 -5.28 -2.44 2.13
N GLY A 46 -4.72 -1.27 2.49
CA GLY A 46 -4.44 -0.95 3.88
C GLY A 46 -5.69 -0.91 4.73
N LEU A 47 -6.77 -0.35 4.21
CA LEU A 47 -8.06 -0.27 4.90
C LEU A 47 -8.75 -1.63 5.03
N GLU A 48 -8.70 -2.48 4.02
CA GLU A 48 -9.21 -3.85 4.11
C GLU A 48 -8.49 -4.63 5.21
N MET A 49 -7.17 -4.57 5.26
CA MET A 49 -6.37 -5.21 6.31
C MET A 49 -6.62 -4.56 7.68
N ALA A 50 -6.79 -3.24 7.75
CA ALA A 50 -7.16 -2.56 8.98
C ALA A 50 -8.48 -3.06 9.54
N ALA A 51 -9.51 -3.25 8.69
CA ALA A 51 -10.79 -3.80 9.09
C ALA A 51 -10.65 -5.22 9.63
N TYR A 52 -9.94 -6.08 8.90
CA TYR A 52 -9.75 -7.48 9.26
C TYR A 52 -9.01 -7.62 10.60
N TYR A 53 -7.83 -7.02 10.71
CA TYR A 53 -6.99 -7.17 11.91
C TYR A 53 -7.57 -6.48 13.13
N CYS A 54 -8.30 -5.37 12.97
CA CYS A 54 -9.02 -4.75 14.08
C CYS A 54 -10.08 -5.69 14.65
N VAL A 55 -10.87 -6.36 13.80
CA VAL A 55 -11.86 -7.36 14.22
C VAL A 55 -11.19 -8.60 14.81
N ALA A 56 -10.03 -9.00 14.30
CA ALA A 56 -9.25 -10.12 14.83
C ALA A 56 -8.60 -9.83 16.18
N GLY A 57 -8.64 -8.57 16.67
CA GLY A 57 -8.16 -8.18 18.01
C GLY A 57 -6.84 -7.42 18.04
N SER A 58 -6.29 -7.02 16.88
CA SER A 58 -5.14 -6.13 16.84
C SER A 58 -5.50 -4.69 17.24
N HIS A 59 -4.58 -4.02 17.94
CA HIS A 59 -4.56 -2.56 17.96
C HIS A 59 -3.96 -2.05 16.64
N VAL A 60 -4.80 -1.54 15.77
CA VAL A 60 -4.42 -1.13 14.41
C VAL A 60 -4.18 0.37 14.35
N THR A 61 -3.00 0.77 13.86
CA THR A 61 -2.67 2.16 13.53
C THR A 61 -2.38 2.31 12.04
N VAL A 62 -3.12 3.16 11.35
CA VAL A 62 -2.89 3.52 9.94
C VAL A 62 -2.12 4.83 9.89
N VAL A 63 -0.93 4.79 9.30
CA VAL A 63 -0.08 5.97 9.05
C VAL A 63 -0.25 6.36 7.58
N GLU A 64 -0.81 7.56 7.34
CA GLU A 64 -1.10 8.06 6.00
C GLU A 64 -0.50 9.46 5.80
N MET A 65 0.22 9.64 4.71
CA MET A 65 0.88 10.90 4.38
C MET A 65 -0.11 11.99 3.93
N LEU A 66 -1.22 11.59 3.34
CA LEU A 66 -2.31 12.50 2.99
C LEU A 66 -3.13 12.89 4.24
N ASP A 67 -3.90 13.95 4.11
CA ASP A 67 -4.84 14.42 5.14
C ASP A 67 -6.16 13.61 5.18
N HIS A 68 -6.25 12.51 4.42
CA HIS A 68 -7.43 11.65 4.28
C HIS A 68 -7.03 10.24 3.87
N ILE A 69 -7.94 9.29 4.05
CA ILE A 69 -7.83 7.89 3.63
C ILE A 69 -8.49 7.64 2.28
N ALA A 70 -8.34 6.42 1.75
CA ALA A 70 -8.96 5.93 0.52
C ALA A 70 -8.55 6.68 -0.78
N GLY A 71 -7.43 7.43 -0.76
CA GLY A 71 -6.82 8.03 -1.96
C GLY A 71 -7.77 8.92 -2.76
N PRO A 72 -8.07 8.61 -4.03
CA PRO A 72 -8.87 9.48 -4.92
C PRO A 72 -10.38 9.44 -4.65
N THR A 73 -10.83 8.74 -3.62
CA THR A 73 -12.24 8.67 -3.22
C THR A 73 -12.76 10.05 -2.82
N ASP A 74 -14.05 10.29 -3.06
CA ASP A 74 -14.73 11.51 -2.62
C ASP A 74 -14.47 11.80 -1.14
N ARG A 75 -14.26 13.07 -0.81
CA ARG A 75 -13.86 13.52 0.53
C ARG A 75 -14.90 13.25 1.61
N GLU A 76 -16.18 13.32 1.28
CA GLU A 76 -17.25 13.03 2.23
C GLU A 76 -17.31 11.54 2.52
N ILE A 77 -17.18 10.71 1.48
CA ILE A 77 -17.12 9.25 1.62
C ILE A 77 -15.88 8.84 2.42
N SER A 78 -14.70 9.42 2.13
CA SER A 78 -13.47 9.18 2.89
C SER A 78 -13.66 9.50 4.39
N LYS A 79 -14.24 10.64 4.72
CA LYS A 79 -14.53 11.04 6.11
C LYS A 79 -15.53 10.10 6.81
N MET A 80 -16.58 9.69 6.11
CA MET A 80 -17.56 8.73 6.65
C MET A 80 -16.87 7.39 6.95
N LEU A 81 -16.07 6.89 6.00
CA LEU A 81 -15.33 5.65 6.16
C LEU A 81 -14.35 5.72 7.34
N GLN A 82 -13.55 6.78 7.43
CA GLN A 82 -12.63 7.00 8.55
C GLN A 82 -13.35 6.99 9.89
N LYS A 83 -14.50 7.67 9.99
CA LYS A 83 -15.32 7.69 11.21
C LYS A 83 -15.80 6.31 11.62
N GLU A 84 -16.25 5.50 10.66
CA GLU A 84 -16.71 4.13 10.95
C GLU A 84 -15.57 3.20 11.38
N TYR A 85 -14.39 3.33 10.79
CA TYR A 85 -13.21 2.59 11.21
C TYR A 85 -12.72 3.01 12.60
N ALA A 86 -12.70 4.32 12.86
CA ALA A 86 -12.32 4.84 14.19
C ALA A 86 -13.26 4.35 15.31
N LYS A 87 -14.57 4.26 15.04
CA LYS A 87 -15.52 3.67 15.97
C LYS A 87 -15.23 2.19 16.29
N LYS A 88 -14.63 1.48 15.35
CA LYS A 88 -14.21 0.08 15.54
C LYS A 88 -12.86 -0.05 16.24
N GLY A 89 -12.15 1.05 16.49
CA GLY A 89 -10.88 1.05 17.21
C GLY A 89 -9.64 1.21 16.34
N VAL A 90 -9.79 1.51 15.05
CA VAL A 90 -8.65 1.85 14.18
C VAL A 90 -8.18 3.27 14.48
N ASP A 91 -6.89 3.42 14.82
CA ASP A 91 -6.24 4.72 15.00
C ASP A 91 -5.66 5.23 13.66
N PHE A 92 -5.89 6.49 13.33
CA PHE A 92 -5.41 7.13 12.10
C PHE A 92 -4.41 8.24 12.42
N LYS A 93 -3.22 8.14 11.86
CA LYS A 93 -2.20 9.17 11.85
C LYS A 93 -2.14 9.76 10.43
N LEU A 94 -3.02 10.72 10.14
CA LEU A 94 -3.07 11.42 8.86
C LEU A 94 -2.02 12.53 8.80
N SER A 95 -1.72 13.04 7.60
CA SER A 95 -0.66 14.03 7.37
C SER A 95 0.68 13.62 8.01
N THR A 96 0.93 12.31 8.08
CA THR A 96 2.05 11.72 8.81
C THR A 96 2.96 10.93 7.88
N LYS A 97 4.24 11.27 7.89
CA LYS A 97 5.27 10.55 7.13
C LYS A 97 5.87 9.42 7.96
N CYS A 98 6.05 8.25 7.37
CA CYS A 98 6.93 7.22 7.90
C CYS A 98 8.38 7.55 7.52
N LEU A 99 9.25 7.75 8.49
CA LEU A 99 10.67 8.06 8.30
C LEU A 99 11.54 6.80 8.34
N ALA A 100 11.20 5.86 9.21
CA ALA A 100 11.93 4.62 9.37
C ALA A 100 11.05 3.53 9.99
N VAL A 101 11.43 2.28 9.73
CA VAL A 101 10.88 1.09 10.38
C VAL A 101 12.01 0.42 11.16
N GLU A 102 11.83 0.28 12.45
CA GLU A 102 12.76 -0.39 13.37
C GLU A 102 12.01 -1.52 14.07
N LYS A 103 12.70 -2.59 14.48
CA LYS A 103 12.04 -3.67 15.21
C LYS A 103 11.34 -3.13 16.47
N GLY A 104 10.03 -3.39 16.57
CA GLY A 104 9.19 -2.91 17.68
C GLY A 104 8.52 -1.56 17.46
N LYS A 105 8.86 -0.80 16.41
CA LYS A 105 8.26 0.52 16.18
C LYS A 105 8.37 1.04 14.74
N VAL A 106 7.51 1.98 14.42
CA VAL A 106 7.61 2.83 13.22
C VAL A 106 7.89 4.26 13.65
N VAL A 107 8.95 4.85 13.13
CA VAL A 107 9.31 6.27 13.38
C VAL A 107 8.55 7.14 12.40
N CYS A 108 7.74 8.04 12.92
CA CYS A 108 6.85 8.90 12.16
C CYS A 108 7.19 10.38 12.36
N GLU A 109 6.72 11.22 11.44
CA GLU A 109 6.79 12.68 11.54
C GLU A 109 5.46 13.31 11.12
N ALA A 110 4.94 14.20 11.97
CA ALA A 110 3.82 15.09 11.64
C ALA A 110 4.11 16.48 12.21
N ASP A 111 3.78 17.52 11.45
CA ASP A 111 4.01 18.93 11.83
C ASP A 111 5.46 19.24 12.29
N GLY A 112 6.44 18.58 11.64
CA GLY A 112 7.86 18.74 11.94
C GLY A 112 8.31 18.08 13.26
N LYS A 113 7.44 17.32 13.93
CA LYS A 113 7.75 16.59 15.16
C LYS A 113 7.80 15.10 14.90
N GLN A 114 8.86 14.46 15.38
CA GLN A 114 9.01 13.03 15.30
C GLN A 114 8.38 12.34 16.52
N PHE A 115 7.82 11.16 16.28
CA PHE A 115 7.27 10.29 17.31
C PHE A 115 7.31 8.83 16.87
N ASP A 116 7.24 7.93 17.82
CA ASP A 116 7.26 6.49 17.59
C ASP A 116 5.85 5.91 17.69
N VAL A 117 5.54 4.97 16.80
CA VAL A 117 4.33 4.14 16.86
C VAL A 117 4.76 2.69 17.14
N PRO A 118 4.37 2.10 18.28
CA PRO A 118 4.71 0.72 18.59
C PRO A 118 4.15 -0.26 17.55
N ALA A 119 4.91 -1.27 17.17
CA ALA A 119 4.52 -2.25 16.18
C ALA A 119 5.10 -3.63 16.47
N ASP A 120 4.29 -4.67 16.36
CA ASP A 120 4.73 -6.07 16.32
C ASP A 120 4.92 -6.54 14.88
N LYS A 121 4.10 -6.04 13.97
CA LYS A 121 4.21 -6.19 12.51
C LYS A 121 3.80 -4.90 11.80
N VAL A 122 4.35 -4.70 10.62
CA VAL A 122 4.07 -3.53 9.78
C VAL A 122 3.60 -3.98 8.41
N LEU A 123 2.45 -3.51 7.95
CA LEU A 123 2.01 -3.69 6.55
C LEU A 123 2.45 -2.51 5.71
N LEU A 124 3.10 -2.78 4.60
CA LEU A 124 3.42 -1.81 3.56
C LEU A 124 2.31 -1.79 2.51
N SER A 125 1.56 -0.68 2.44
CA SER A 125 0.38 -0.51 1.59
C SER A 125 0.34 0.84 0.87
N ILE A 126 1.48 1.30 0.35
CA ILE A 126 1.66 2.63 -0.27
C ILE A 126 1.43 2.65 -1.78
N GLY A 127 0.90 1.58 -2.34
CA GLY A 127 0.61 1.44 -3.76
C GLY A 127 1.24 0.21 -4.38
N ARG A 128 1.03 0.08 -5.70
CA ARG A 128 1.48 -1.06 -6.49
C ARG A 128 2.26 -0.59 -7.71
N ARG A 129 3.10 -1.45 -8.25
CA ARG A 129 3.83 -1.25 -9.50
C ARG A 129 3.46 -2.36 -10.48
N ALA A 130 3.30 -2.02 -11.75
CA ALA A 130 3.08 -3.02 -12.79
C ALA A 130 4.26 -3.99 -12.88
N SER A 131 3.97 -5.29 -12.95
CA SER A 131 4.97 -6.36 -13.08
C SER A 131 5.20 -6.66 -14.56
N THR A 132 5.81 -5.73 -15.26
CA THR A 132 6.07 -5.79 -16.72
C THR A 132 7.53 -5.96 -17.06
N LYS A 133 8.42 -5.87 -16.07
CA LYS A 133 9.86 -6.04 -16.26
C LYS A 133 10.19 -7.46 -16.74
N ASP A 134 11.18 -7.56 -17.63
CA ASP A 134 11.71 -8.84 -18.16
C ASP A 134 10.65 -9.71 -18.87
N MET A 135 9.58 -9.12 -19.40
CA MET A 135 8.56 -9.81 -20.20
C MET A 135 8.90 -9.85 -21.70
N GLY A 136 9.98 -9.21 -22.14
CA GLY A 136 10.37 -9.14 -23.55
C GLY A 136 9.48 -8.26 -24.42
N LEU A 137 8.69 -7.35 -23.79
CA LEU A 137 7.78 -6.44 -24.50
C LEU A 137 8.54 -5.49 -25.43
N GLU A 138 9.76 -5.13 -25.05
CA GLU A 138 10.70 -4.34 -25.84
C GLU A 138 11.09 -5.03 -27.14
N ASN A 139 11.15 -6.36 -27.19
CA ASN A 139 11.54 -7.13 -28.38
C ASN A 139 10.50 -7.05 -29.49
N ILE A 140 9.25 -6.79 -29.15
CA ILE A 140 8.14 -6.61 -30.09
C ILE A 140 7.72 -5.14 -30.25
N GLY A 141 8.45 -4.21 -29.60
CA GLY A 141 8.23 -2.77 -29.73
C GLY A 141 6.99 -2.23 -29.03
N VAL A 142 6.51 -2.90 -28.00
CA VAL A 142 5.37 -2.40 -27.17
C VAL A 142 5.79 -1.13 -26.43
N GLU A 143 5.00 -0.07 -26.56
CA GLU A 143 5.24 1.19 -25.87
C GLU A 143 4.95 1.10 -24.39
N MET A 144 5.90 1.61 -23.59
CA MET A 144 5.84 1.59 -22.12
C MET A 144 5.98 3.00 -21.57
N ASN A 145 5.21 3.31 -20.50
CA ASN A 145 5.36 4.55 -19.75
C ASN A 145 5.59 4.22 -18.26
N ARG A 146 6.79 4.48 -17.75
CA ARG A 146 7.19 4.22 -16.34
C ARG A 146 6.87 2.78 -15.87
N GLY A 147 7.06 1.80 -16.75
CA GLY A 147 6.79 0.40 -16.46
C GLY A 147 5.34 -0.05 -16.69
N VAL A 148 4.48 0.84 -17.18
CA VAL A 148 3.08 0.56 -17.51
C VAL A 148 2.94 0.41 -19.01
N ILE A 149 2.19 -0.58 -19.50
CA ILE A 149 1.90 -0.77 -20.91
C ILE A 149 0.93 0.33 -21.38
N VAL A 150 1.31 1.06 -22.44
CA VAL A 150 0.45 2.08 -23.04
C VAL A 150 -0.61 1.41 -23.90
N VAL A 151 -1.89 1.74 -23.65
CA VAL A 151 -3.02 1.22 -24.41
C VAL A 151 -4.07 2.31 -24.66
N ASP A 152 -4.86 2.12 -25.71
CA ASP A 152 -6.05 2.92 -25.99
C ASP A 152 -7.25 2.53 -25.07
N GLU A 153 -8.44 3.09 -25.33
CA GLU A 153 -9.66 2.79 -24.57
C GLU A 153 -10.16 1.36 -24.76
N GLN A 154 -9.75 0.69 -25.83
CA GLN A 154 -10.09 -0.69 -26.14
C GLN A 154 -9.02 -1.69 -25.68
N GLY A 155 -7.98 -1.22 -24.97
CA GLY A 155 -6.88 -2.06 -24.49
C GLY A 155 -5.85 -2.43 -25.57
N ARG A 156 -5.87 -1.78 -26.75
CA ARG A 156 -4.91 -2.03 -27.84
C ARG A 156 -3.61 -1.31 -27.56
N THR A 157 -2.49 -2.01 -27.75
CA THR A 157 -1.17 -1.39 -27.71
C THR A 157 -0.85 -0.73 -29.06
N ASN A 158 0.33 -0.12 -29.18
CA ASN A 158 0.87 0.38 -30.45
C ASN A 158 1.26 -0.74 -31.45
N VAL A 159 1.29 -1.99 -31.00
CA VAL A 159 1.61 -3.15 -31.85
C VAL A 159 0.33 -3.86 -32.28
N GLU A 160 0.13 -4.02 -33.59
CA GLU A 160 -1.06 -4.65 -34.15
C GLU A 160 -1.25 -6.08 -33.61
N GLY A 161 -2.48 -6.41 -33.19
CA GLY A 161 -2.83 -7.71 -32.60
C GLY A 161 -2.38 -7.91 -31.15
N VAL A 162 -1.73 -6.92 -30.53
CA VAL A 162 -1.28 -6.99 -29.12
C VAL A 162 -2.15 -6.11 -28.24
N PHE A 163 -2.74 -6.73 -27.21
CA PHE A 163 -3.63 -6.08 -26.23
C PHE A 163 -3.10 -6.24 -24.82
N ALA A 164 -3.44 -5.33 -23.93
CA ALA A 164 -3.16 -5.44 -22.51
C ALA A 164 -4.33 -4.94 -21.66
N ALA A 165 -4.53 -5.56 -20.50
CA ALA A 165 -5.57 -5.23 -19.54
C ALA A 165 -5.11 -5.55 -18.10
N GLY A 166 -5.82 -5.00 -17.11
CA GLY A 166 -5.52 -5.18 -15.68
C GLY A 166 -4.39 -4.26 -15.18
N ASP A 167 -3.79 -4.61 -14.05
CA ASP A 167 -2.81 -3.76 -13.35
C ASP A 167 -1.59 -3.36 -14.19
N CYS A 168 -1.24 -4.16 -15.19
CA CYS A 168 -0.10 -3.86 -16.06
C CYS A 168 -0.28 -2.63 -16.95
N ILE A 169 -1.51 -2.13 -17.11
CA ILE A 169 -1.81 -0.90 -17.86
C ILE A 169 -1.98 0.33 -16.94
N GLY A 170 -1.86 0.17 -15.62
CA GLY A 170 -1.89 1.27 -14.63
C GLY A 170 -3.19 2.08 -14.58
N LYS A 171 -4.25 1.62 -15.23
CA LYS A 171 -5.59 2.20 -15.15
C LYS A 171 -6.37 1.41 -14.09
N VAL A 172 -6.37 1.91 -12.86
CA VAL A 172 -7.22 1.42 -11.78
C VAL A 172 -8.13 2.53 -11.33
#